data_c3c70944d9b0a76f34949e8e1eca0fad
#
_entry.id   c3c70944d9b0a76f34949e8e1eca0fad
#
_cell.length_a   1.000
_cell.length_b   1.000
_cell.length_c   1.000
_cell.angle_alpha   90.00
_cell.angle_beta   90.00
_cell.angle_gamma   90.00
#
_symmetry.space_group_name_H-M   'P 1'
#
loop_
_entity.id
_entity.type
_entity.pdbx_description
1 polymer ?
#
loop_
_entity_poly.entity_id
_entity_poly.type
_entity_poly.pdbx_seq_one_letter_code
_entity_poly.pdbx_strand_id
1 'polypeptide(L)'
;ARALYDGYGEDGQNVYNGGKDIISRQDLPKYLQKVREATGNDLQALAEQRQAIDNINRLAKNGAPNKALQAAYNKLLEAVQKGNEKAIEKAVEVAVNEKSRYVAERITRTEMARAWADGFIAKMQKDADIVAVKFKLSSRHPVFDICDMYAKADMYGLGAGIYPKDKLPHLPVHPHCLCRYVEVIEG
;
A
#
# COMPACT_ATOMS: atom_id res chain seq x y z
N ALA A 1 5.81 -11.01 11.62
CA ALA A 1 6.36 -10.68 10.27
C ALA A 1 5.45 -11.19 9.15
N ARG A 2 4.92 -12.41 9.23
CA ARG A 2 4.02 -12.99 8.23
C ARG A 2 2.70 -12.19 8.11
N ALA A 3 2.11 -11.75 9.20
CA ALA A 3 0.85 -10.99 9.19
C ALA A 3 0.93 -9.63 8.47
N LEU A 4 2.12 -9.04 8.31
CA LEU A 4 2.32 -7.83 7.53
C LEU A 4 2.47 -8.12 6.03
N TYR A 5 2.76 -9.36 5.67
CA TYR A 5 2.99 -9.82 4.30
C TYR A 5 1.72 -10.39 3.66
N ASP A 6 0.85 -10.98 4.47
CA ASP A 6 -0.45 -11.55 4.05
C ASP A 6 -1.49 -10.45 3.69
N GLY A 7 -1.04 -9.22 3.44
CA GLY A 7 -1.88 -8.10 3.00
C GLY A 7 -2.47 -8.26 1.60
N TYR A 8 -2.22 -9.38 0.94
CA TYR A 8 -2.92 -9.81 -0.26
C TYR A 8 -3.82 -10.98 0.10
N GLY A 9 -5.11 -10.73 0.32
CA GLY A 9 -6.11 -11.78 0.26
C GLY A 9 -6.07 -12.45 -1.12
N GLU A 10 -6.47 -13.71 -1.20
CA GLU A 10 -6.49 -14.51 -2.44
C GLU A 10 -7.25 -13.84 -3.60
N ASP A 11 -8.05 -12.82 -3.30
CA ASP A 11 -8.88 -12.03 -4.21
C ASP A 11 -8.29 -10.64 -4.55
N GLY A 12 -7.05 -10.35 -4.16
CA GLY A 12 -6.40 -9.06 -4.40
C GLY A 12 -6.96 -7.90 -3.57
N GLN A 13 -7.78 -8.16 -2.58
CA GLN A 13 -8.29 -7.16 -1.66
C GLN A 13 -7.22 -6.72 -0.66
N ASN A 14 -7.14 -5.40 -0.46
CA ASN A 14 -6.16 -4.82 0.42
C ASN A 14 -6.56 -4.95 1.90
N VAL A 15 -6.04 -5.94 2.59
CA VAL A 15 -6.26 -6.18 4.03
C VAL A 15 -5.48 -5.19 4.92
N TYR A 16 -4.81 -4.20 4.34
CA TYR A 16 -3.73 -3.45 4.99
C TYR A 16 -4.14 -2.29 5.88
N ASN A 17 -5.36 -2.10 6.31
CA ASN A 17 -5.67 -1.03 7.26
C ASN A 17 -6.67 -1.45 8.32
N GLY A 18 -6.36 -2.45 9.12
CA GLY A 18 -7.27 -2.78 10.22
C GLY A 18 -8.70 -3.01 9.75
N GLY A 19 -8.85 -3.30 8.53
CA GLY A 19 -9.85 -4.08 7.83
C GLY A 19 -11.25 -3.56 7.70
N LYS A 20 -11.75 -2.61 8.42
CA LYS A 20 -13.22 -2.42 8.41
C LYS A 20 -13.75 -1.29 7.55
N ASP A 21 -12.89 -0.47 6.95
CA ASP A 21 -13.34 0.83 6.45
C ASP A 21 -12.86 1.27 5.06
N ILE A 22 -12.31 0.38 4.26
CA ILE A 22 -11.97 0.71 2.89
C ILE A 22 -13.13 0.28 1.99
N ILE A 23 -13.80 1.25 1.38
CA ILE A 23 -14.74 0.97 0.31
C ILE A 23 -13.94 0.27 -0.80
N SER A 24 -14.27 -0.98 -1.06
CA SER A 24 -13.65 -1.75 -2.14
C SER A 24 -14.00 -1.10 -3.49
N ARG A 25 -13.22 -1.42 -4.53
CA ARG A 25 -13.55 -1.01 -5.90
C ARG A 25 -14.98 -1.43 -6.30
N GLN A 26 -15.46 -2.56 -5.75
CA GLN A 26 -16.78 -3.10 -6.01
C GLN A 26 -17.88 -2.37 -5.22
N ASP A 27 -17.55 -1.80 -4.06
CA ASP A 27 -18.53 -1.14 -3.20
C ASP A 27 -18.72 0.34 -3.54
N LEU A 28 -17.69 1.01 -4.11
CA LEU A 28 -17.80 2.41 -4.52
C LEU A 28 -18.98 2.66 -5.47
N PRO A 29 -19.20 1.85 -6.52
CA PRO A 29 -20.38 1.98 -7.38
C PRO A 29 -21.70 1.79 -6.61
N LYS A 30 -21.76 0.85 -5.66
CA LYS A 30 -22.97 0.61 -4.84
C LYS A 30 -23.32 1.81 -3.95
N TYR A 31 -22.31 2.44 -3.33
CA TYR A 31 -22.53 3.65 -2.54
C TYR A 31 -23.03 4.80 -3.38
N LEU A 32 -22.53 4.95 -4.60
CA LEU A 32 -22.97 5.99 -5.52
C LEU A 32 -24.35 5.71 -6.10
N GLN A 33 -24.68 4.47 -6.36
CA GLN A 33 -26.02 4.07 -6.75
C GLN A 33 -27.04 4.43 -5.65
N LYS A 34 -26.72 4.13 -4.39
CA LYS A 34 -27.55 4.52 -3.24
C LYS A 34 -27.73 6.04 -3.11
N VAL A 35 -26.66 6.81 -3.37
CA VAL A 35 -26.74 8.29 -3.41
C VAL A 35 -27.64 8.77 -4.55
N ARG A 36 -27.63 8.11 -5.70
CA ARG A 36 -28.52 8.41 -6.84
C ARG A 36 -29.99 8.10 -6.55
N GLU A 37 -30.23 6.97 -5.88
CA GLU A 37 -31.59 6.50 -5.51
C GLU A 37 -32.18 7.35 -4.36
N ALA A 38 -31.35 8.04 -3.58
CA ALA A 38 -31.71 8.87 -2.45
C ALA A 38 -32.24 10.27 -2.83
N THR A 39 -32.90 10.42 -3.96
CA THR A 39 -33.51 11.67 -4.38
C THR A 39 -34.96 11.73 -3.88
N GLY A 40 -35.18 12.32 -2.71
CA GLY A 40 -36.51 12.52 -2.18
C GLY A 40 -36.55 12.86 -0.67
N ASN A 41 -37.74 13.13 -0.15
CA ASN A 41 -38.01 13.42 1.27
C ASN A 41 -38.01 12.17 2.18
N ASP A 42 -37.42 11.08 1.73
CA ASP A 42 -37.28 9.85 2.53
C ASP A 42 -36.11 10.01 3.53
N LEU A 43 -36.42 9.92 4.82
CA LEU A 43 -35.44 10.02 5.91
C LEU A 43 -34.35 8.93 5.80
N GLN A 44 -34.72 7.74 5.32
CA GLN A 44 -33.78 6.65 5.12
C GLN A 44 -32.81 6.96 3.98
N ALA A 45 -33.30 7.47 2.85
CA ALA A 45 -32.50 7.90 1.71
C ALA A 45 -31.54 9.03 2.07
N LEU A 46 -31.99 10.01 2.88
CA LEU A 46 -31.14 11.06 3.40
C LEU A 46 -30.05 10.55 4.35
N ALA A 47 -30.36 9.54 5.17
CA ALA A 47 -29.38 8.90 6.05
C ALA A 47 -28.30 8.15 5.25
N GLU A 48 -28.71 7.39 4.22
CA GLU A 48 -27.79 6.67 3.32
C GLU A 48 -26.91 7.64 2.52
N GLN A 49 -27.46 8.76 2.04
CA GLN A 49 -26.70 9.82 1.38
C GLN A 49 -25.65 10.42 2.32
N ARG A 50 -26.04 10.75 3.55
CA ARG A 50 -25.13 11.29 4.57
C ARG A 50 -24.00 10.29 4.85
N GLN A 51 -24.32 9.01 5.03
CA GLN A 51 -23.33 7.95 5.24
C GLN A 51 -22.38 7.81 4.06
N ALA A 52 -22.85 7.90 2.82
CA ALA A 52 -22.01 7.88 1.62
C ALA A 52 -21.03 9.07 1.59
N ILE A 53 -21.51 10.28 1.91
CA ILE A 53 -20.67 11.48 2.01
C ILE A 53 -19.61 11.32 3.09
N ASP A 54 -19.96 10.81 4.27
CA ASP A 54 -19.03 10.59 5.37
C ASP A 54 -17.95 9.56 5.00
N ASN A 55 -18.33 8.50 4.31
CA ASN A 55 -17.39 7.48 3.82
C ASN A 55 -16.40 8.06 2.79
N ILE A 56 -16.89 8.87 1.82
CA ILE A 56 -16.03 9.54 0.84
C ILE A 56 -15.10 10.55 1.53
N ASN A 57 -15.59 11.31 2.50
CA ASN A 57 -14.81 12.23 3.32
C ASN A 57 -13.67 11.51 4.04
N ARG A 58 -13.96 10.37 4.66
CA ARG A 58 -12.98 9.56 5.36
C ARG A 58 -11.91 9.02 4.41
N LEU A 59 -12.31 8.54 3.23
CA LEU A 59 -11.38 8.12 2.18
C LEU A 59 -10.48 9.26 1.71
N ALA A 60 -11.04 10.45 1.49
CA ALA A 60 -10.30 11.62 1.06
C ALA A 60 -9.28 12.07 2.12
N LYS A 61 -9.64 12.01 3.41
CA LYS A 61 -8.78 12.45 4.51
C LYS A 61 -7.72 11.40 4.89
N ASN A 62 -8.12 10.15 5.04
CA ASN A 62 -7.31 9.13 5.71
C ASN A 62 -7.00 7.90 4.83
N GLY A 63 -7.73 7.70 3.73
CA GLY A 63 -7.65 6.49 2.91
C GLY A 63 -6.84 6.65 1.62
N ALA A 64 -6.35 7.86 1.33
CA ALA A 64 -5.61 8.12 0.12
C ALA A 64 -4.09 8.03 0.37
N PRO A 65 -3.42 6.97 -0.13
CA PRO A 65 -1.99 6.76 0.09
C PRO A 65 -1.10 7.70 -0.73
N ASN A 66 -1.64 8.46 -1.66
CA ASN A 66 -0.93 9.46 -2.44
C ASN A 66 -1.81 10.67 -2.79
N LYS A 67 -1.16 11.77 -3.20
CA LYS A 67 -1.83 13.04 -3.52
C LYS A 67 -2.81 12.94 -4.71
N ALA A 68 -2.51 12.11 -5.70
CA ALA A 68 -3.37 11.95 -6.89
C ALA A 68 -4.70 11.30 -6.51
N LEU A 69 -4.66 10.24 -5.73
CA LEU A 69 -5.86 9.56 -5.24
C LEU A 69 -6.64 10.44 -4.25
N GLN A 70 -5.95 11.20 -3.41
CA GLN A 70 -6.58 12.19 -2.52
C GLN A 70 -7.34 13.25 -3.32
N ALA A 71 -6.74 13.79 -4.38
CA ALA A 71 -7.37 14.75 -5.27
C ALA A 71 -8.60 14.16 -5.98
N ALA A 72 -8.52 12.89 -6.41
CA ALA A 72 -9.63 12.20 -7.03
C ALA A 72 -10.82 12.02 -6.06
N TYR A 73 -10.55 11.64 -4.82
CA TYR A 73 -11.59 11.51 -3.79
C TYR A 73 -12.21 12.87 -3.39
N ASN A 74 -11.41 13.93 -3.33
CA ASN A 74 -11.93 15.28 -3.09
C ASN A 74 -12.87 15.75 -4.22
N LYS A 75 -12.50 15.50 -5.48
CA LYS A 75 -13.37 15.81 -6.63
C LYS A 75 -14.66 15.00 -6.61
N LEU A 76 -14.58 13.73 -6.20
CA LEU A 76 -15.77 12.89 -6.03
C LEU A 76 -16.68 13.46 -4.94
N LEU A 77 -16.12 13.86 -3.81
CA LEU A 77 -16.88 14.47 -2.72
C LEU A 77 -17.60 15.75 -3.19
N GLU A 78 -16.89 16.64 -3.88
CA GLU A 78 -17.48 17.86 -4.44
C GLU A 78 -18.62 17.57 -5.43
N ALA A 79 -18.44 16.57 -6.30
CA ALA A 79 -19.45 16.17 -7.26
C ALA A 79 -20.73 15.66 -6.58
N VAL A 80 -20.56 14.84 -5.52
CA VAL A 80 -21.68 14.29 -4.72
C VAL A 80 -22.41 15.43 -3.98
N GLN A 81 -21.68 16.36 -3.38
CA GLN A 81 -22.27 17.50 -2.67
C GLN A 81 -23.08 18.42 -3.61
N LYS A 82 -22.63 18.57 -4.87
CA LYS A 82 -23.32 19.36 -5.88
C LYS A 82 -24.51 18.65 -6.52
N GLY A 83 -24.65 17.32 -6.32
CA GLY A 83 -25.74 16.50 -6.86
C GLY A 83 -25.78 16.39 -8.39
N ASN A 84 -24.66 16.67 -9.08
CA ASN A 84 -24.59 16.60 -10.53
C ASN A 84 -24.21 15.18 -10.97
N GLU A 85 -25.16 14.44 -11.52
CA GLU A 85 -25.03 13.04 -11.89
C GLU A 85 -23.85 12.77 -12.83
N LYS A 86 -23.72 13.55 -13.94
CA LYS A 86 -22.61 13.39 -14.90
C LYS A 86 -21.25 13.69 -14.26
N ALA A 87 -21.20 14.66 -13.34
CA ALA A 87 -19.98 14.99 -12.63
C ALA A 87 -19.61 13.87 -11.64
N ILE A 88 -20.59 13.26 -10.99
CA ILE A 88 -20.40 12.10 -10.10
C ILE A 88 -19.86 10.92 -10.90
N GLU A 89 -20.46 10.55 -12.01
CA GLU A 89 -20.00 9.44 -12.86
C GLU A 89 -18.55 9.63 -13.29
N LYS A 90 -18.21 10.80 -13.81
CA LYS A 90 -16.83 11.13 -14.20
C LYS A 90 -15.86 11.10 -13.03
N ALA A 91 -16.24 11.61 -11.87
CA ALA A 91 -15.39 11.62 -10.69
C ALA A 91 -15.17 10.21 -10.14
N VAL A 92 -16.18 9.33 -10.22
CA VAL A 92 -16.05 7.91 -9.89
C VAL A 92 -15.06 7.22 -10.79
N GLU A 93 -15.20 7.39 -12.10
CA GLU A 93 -14.28 6.81 -13.08
C GLU A 93 -12.83 7.21 -12.79
N VAL A 94 -12.59 8.50 -12.53
CA VAL A 94 -11.26 9.00 -12.17
C VAL A 94 -10.76 8.38 -10.87
N ALA A 95 -11.60 8.32 -9.83
CA ALA A 95 -11.21 7.74 -8.55
C ALA A 95 -10.88 6.24 -8.64
N VAL A 96 -11.67 5.49 -9.41
CA VAL A 96 -11.43 4.06 -9.67
C VAL A 96 -10.13 3.85 -10.44
N ASN A 97 -9.89 4.65 -11.48
CA ASN A 97 -8.67 4.55 -12.29
C ASN A 97 -7.41 4.89 -11.48
N GLU A 98 -7.44 5.96 -10.68
CA GLU A 98 -6.32 6.32 -9.80
C GLU A 98 -6.07 5.26 -8.72
N LYS A 99 -7.12 4.68 -8.14
CA LYS A 99 -6.97 3.57 -7.18
C LYS A 99 -6.36 2.34 -7.84
N SER A 100 -6.82 1.98 -9.02
CA SER A 100 -6.30 0.84 -9.79
C SER A 100 -4.83 1.04 -10.15
N ARG A 101 -4.47 2.24 -10.60
CA ARG A 101 -3.08 2.61 -10.90
C ARG A 101 -2.19 2.49 -9.67
N TYR A 102 -2.62 3.05 -8.55
CA TYR A 102 -1.87 2.94 -7.29
C TYR A 102 -1.63 1.49 -6.88
N VAL A 103 -2.67 0.65 -6.95
CA VAL A 103 -2.55 -0.78 -6.60
C VAL A 103 -1.60 -1.50 -7.55
N ALA A 104 -1.70 -1.26 -8.85
CA ALA A 104 -0.81 -1.84 -9.85
C ALA A 104 0.66 -1.43 -9.63
N GLU A 105 0.92 -0.14 -9.40
CA GLU A 105 2.26 0.36 -9.08
C GLU A 105 2.82 -0.29 -7.82
N ARG A 106 1.99 -0.44 -6.78
CA ARG A 106 2.40 -1.07 -5.52
C ARG A 106 2.79 -2.52 -5.72
N ILE A 107 1.97 -3.30 -6.43
CA ILE A 107 2.25 -4.69 -6.76
C ILE A 107 3.55 -4.78 -7.55
N THR A 108 3.65 -4.05 -8.65
CA THR A 108 4.81 -4.07 -9.54
C THR A 108 6.10 -3.77 -8.78
N ARG A 109 6.13 -2.70 -7.99
CA ARG A 109 7.32 -2.34 -7.21
C ARG A 109 7.70 -3.39 -6.17
N THR A 110 6.71 -3.98 -5.51
CA THR A 110 6.93 -5.03 -4.52
C THR A 110 7.50 -6.29 -5.15
N GLU A 111 6.93 -6.74 -6.28
CA GLU A 111 7.39 -7.93 -6.98
C GLU A 111 8.76 -7.71 -7.65
N MET A 112 9.03 -6.52 -8.19
CA MET A 112 10.36 -6.19 -8.69
C MET A 112 11.42 -6.22 -7.58
N ALA A 113 11.11 -5.67 -6.40
CA ALA A 113 12.01 -5.70 -5.25
C ALA A 113 12.25 -7.14 -4.78
N ARG A 114 11.22 -8.00 -4.80
CA ARG A 114 11.32 -9.43 -4.48
C ARG A 114 12.24 -10.15 -5.47
N ALA A 115 11.96 -10.01 -6.76
CA ALA A 115 12.75 -10.65 -7.81
C ALA A 115 14.24 -10.23 -7.75
N TRP A 116 14.49 -8.96 -7.46
CA TRP A 116 15.85 -8.48 -7.25
C TRP A 116 16.51 -9.13 -6.02
N ALA A 117 15.80 -9.19 -4.90
CA ALA A 117 16.31 -9.80 -3.66
C ALA A 117 16.61 -11.30 -3.85
N ASP A 118 15.71 -12.02 -4.50
CA ASP A 118 15.88 -13.44 -4.80
C ASP A 118 17.08 -13.69 -5.73
N GLY A 119 17.24 -12.86 -6.77
CA GLY A 119 18.40 -12.88 -7.65
C GLY A 119 19.72 -12.58 -6.92
N PHE A 120 19.70 -11.59 -6.01
CA PHE A 120 20.84 -11.28 -5.17
C PHE A 120 21.21 -12.46 -4.27
N ILE A 121 20.24 -13.07 -3.59
CA ILE A 121 20.46 -14.24 -2.73
C ILE A 121 21.04 -15.40 -3.52
N ALA A 122 20.48 -15.70 -4.70
CA ALA A 122 20.96 -16.78 -5.56
C ALA A 122 22.41 -16.57 -6.04
N LYS A 123 22.80 -15.32 -6.31
CA LYS A 123 24.19 -14.96 -6.65
C LYS A 123 25.10 -15.12 -5.43
N MET A 124 24.77 -14.48 -4.30
CA MET A 124 25.66 -14.43 -3.14
C MET A 124 25.86 -15.78 -2.47
N GLN A 125 24.92 -16.73 -2.61
CA GLN A 125 25.10 -18.10 -2.10
C GLN A 125 26.20 -18.88 -2.83
N LYS A 126 26.46 -18.54 -4.09
CA LYS A 126 27.49 -19.17 -4.93
C LYS A 126 28.85 -18.50 -4.82
N ASP A 127 28.90 -17.32 -4.25
CA ASP A 127 30.12 -16.51 -4.16
C ASP A 127 30.79 -16.71 -2.79
N ALA A 128 32.00 -17.30 -2.80
CA ALA A 128 32.76 -17.61 -1.59
C ALA A 128 33.36 -16.36 -0.93
N ASP A 129 33.62 -15.31 -1.70
CA ASP A 129 34.24 -14.07 -1.21
C ASP A 129 33.27 -13.24 -0.36
N ILE A 130 31.96 -13.48 -0.51
CA ILE A 130 30.93 -12.85 0.30
C ILE A 130 30.80 -13.61 1.61
N VAL A 131 31.18 -13.02 2.74
CA VAL A 131 31.10 -13.65 4.07
C VAL A 131 29.83 -13.34 4.83
N ALA A 132 29.21 -12.18 4.55
CA ALA A 132 27.98 -11.74 5.19
C ALA A 132 27.21 -10.80 4.27
N VAL A 133 26.00 -10.39 4.68
CA VAL A 133 25.16 -9.46 3.94
C VAL A 133 24.64 -8.37 4.86
N LYS A 134 24.77 -7.11 4.44
CA LYS A 134 24.24 -5.97 5.15
C LYS A 134 22.85 -5.59 4.62
N PHE A 135 21.88 -5.50 5.52
CA PHE A 135 20.59 -4.89 5.23
C PHE A 135 20.73 -3.37 5.26
N LYS A 136 20.45 -2.70 4.14
CA LYS A 136 20.62 -1.25 4.00
C LYS A 136 19.29 -0.58 3.71
N LEU A 137 18.98 0.45 4.52
CA LEU A 137 17.85 1.34 4.27
C LEU A 137 18.01 2.08 2.94
N SER A 138 16.89 2.29 2.28
CA SER A 138 16.80 3.20 1.14
C SER A 138 16.99 4.66 1.61
N SER A 139 17.60 5.49 0.77
CA SER A 139 17.64 6.95 1.00
C SER A 139 16.23 7.60 0.96
N ARG A 140 15.25 6.89 0.41
CA ARG A 140 13.84 7.29 0.37
C ARG A 140 12.99 6.64 1.46
N HIS A 141 13.63 6.04 2.45
CA HIS A 141 12.94 5.46 3.60
C HIS A 141 12.30 6.59 4.43
N PRO A 142 10.94 6.69 4.52
CA PRO A 142 10.31 7.94 4.92
C PRO A 142 10.13 8.09 6.43
N VAL A 143 9.98 6.98 7.14
CA VAL A 143 9.62 6.96 8.57
C VAL A 143 10.25 5.77 9.25
N PHE A 144 10.37 5.82 10.56
CA PHE A 144 10.82 4.69 11.37
C PHE A 144 9.82 3.53 11.31
N ASP A 145 10.29 2.38 10.85
CA ASP A 145 9.51 1.15 10.76
C ASP A 145 10.38 -0.10 11.02
N ILE A 146 9.85 -1.28 10.69
CA ILE A 146 10.54 -2.57 10.86
C ILE A 146 11.86 -2.64 10.06
N CYS A 147 12.02 -1.90 8.96
CA CYS A 147 13.27 -1.85 8.22
C CYS A 147 14.38 -1.18 9.01
N ASP A 148 14.06 -0.16 9.85
CA ASP A 148 15.03 0.45 10.76
C ASP A 148 15.54 -0.55 11.79
N MET A 149 14.65 -1.41 12.30
CA MET A 149 15.06 -2.46 13.23
C MET A 149 16.06 -3.40 12.56
N TYR A 150 15.77 -3.88 11.36
CA TYR A 150 16.70 -4.76 10.63
C TYR A 150 18.02 -4.07 10.27
N ALA A 151 17.99 -2.78 9.94
CA ALA A 151 19.19 -2.06 9.56
C ALA A 151 20.10 -1.70 10.74
N LYS A 152 19.53 -1.61 11.96
CA LYS A 152 20.25 -1.14 13.17
C LYS A 152 20.55 -2.26 14.16
N ALA A 153 19.84 -3.39 14.09
CA ALA A 153 20.07 -4.50 14.99
C ALA A 153 21.39 -5.21 14.69
N ASP A 154 22.15 -5.54 15.72
CA ASP A 154 23.25 -6.51 15.66
C ASP A 154 22.77 -7.83 16.26
N MET A 155 22.10 -8.64 15.45
CA MET A 155 21.47 -9.88 15.91
C MET A 155 22.45 -11.07 15.98
N TYR A 156 23.59 -10.95 15.34
CA TYR A 156 24.55 -12.06 15.17
C TYR A 156 25.99 -11.69 15.58
N GLY A 157 26.20 -10.52 16.18
CA GLY A 157 27.54 -10.07 16.59
C GLY A 157 28.47 -9.70 15.42
N LEU A 158 27.87 -9.48 14.23
CA LEU A 158 28.62 -9.12 13.00
C LEU A 158 28.64 -7.61 12.75
N GLY A 159 27.93 -6.85 13.56
CA GLY A 159 27.71 -5.42 13.42
C GLY A 159 26.29 -5.07 12.98
N ALA A 160 25.94 -3.79 13.14
CA ALA A 160 24.60 -3.31 12.88
C ALA A 160 24.11 -3.57 11.45
N GLY A 161 22.99 -4.28 11.34
CA GLY A 161 22.36 -4.64 10.07
C GLY A 161 23.12 -5.70 9.27
N ILE A 162 24.11 -6.37 9.84
CA ILE A 162 24.87 -7.42 9.17
C ILE A 162 24.35 -8.80 9.59
N TYR A 163 24.13 -9.65 8.59
CA TYR A 163 23.50 -10.96 8.73
C TYR A 163 24.32 -12.06 8.07
N PRO A 164 24.36 -13.27 8.64
CA PRO A 164 24.86 -14.45 7.93
C PRO A 164 24.07 -14.68 6.64
N LYS A 165 24.69 -15.30 5.64
CA LYS A 165 24.06 -15.58 4.32
C LYS A 165 22.74 -16.36 4.39
N ASP A 166 22.61 -17.21 5.41
CA ASP A 166 21.45 -18.10 5.63
C ASP A 166 20.40 -17.53 6.60
N LYS A 167 20.63 -16.31 7.14
CA LYS A 167 19.79 -15.68 8.17
C LYS A 167 19.29 -14.29 7.77
N LEU A 168 19.15 -14.03 6.49
CA LEU A 168 18.72 -12.72 5.99
C LEU A 168 17.28 -12.41 6.34
N PRO A 169 16.96 -11.17 6.77
CA PRO A 169 15.59 -10.69 6.77
C PRO A 169 15.05 -10.70 5.34
N HIS A 170 13.81 -11.15 5.17
CA HIS A 170 13.21 -11.22 3.83
C HIS A 170 13.00 -9.83 3.22
N LEU A 171 13.36 -9.62 1.95
CA LEU A 171 13.03 -8.44 1.17
C LEU A 171 12.05 -8.80 0.04
N PRO A 172 11.07 -7.92 -0.25
CA PRO A 172 10.71 -6.70 0.47
C PRO A 172 10.05 -7.00 1.83
N VAL A 173 10.34 -6.21 2.87
CA VAL A 173 9.80 -6.41 4.21
C VAL A 173 8.31 -6.02 4.28
N HIS A 174 7.91 -5.03 3.49
CA HIS A 174 6.55 -4.50 3.39
C HIS A 174 6.29 -3.96 1.97
N PRO A 175 5.04 -3.72 1.57
CA PRO A 175 4.73 -3.09 0.29
C PRO A 175 5.46 -1.75 0.12
N HIS A 176 5.94 -1.46 -1.08
CA HIS A 176 6.79 -0.29 -1.41
C HIS A 176 8.14 -0.25 -0.68
N CYS A 177 8.59 -1.31 -0.07
CA CYS A 177 9.93 -1.36 0.50
C CYS A 177 10.98 -1.14 -0.59
N LEU A 178 11.89 -0.20 -0.36
CA LEU A 178 13.01 0.13 -1.24
C LEU A 178 14.37 -0.19 -0.60
N CYS A 179 14.37 -0.89 0.52
CA CYS A 179 15.58 -1.34 1.20
C CYS A 179 16.26 -2.44 0.37
N ARG A 180 17.53 -2.67 0.59
CA ARG A 180 18.34 -3.58 -0.21
C ARG A 180 19.38 -4.31 0.63
N TYR A 181 19.87 -5.40 0.08
CA TYR A 181 21.07 -6.08 0.55
C TYR A 181 22.35 -5.46 -0.05
N VAL A 182 23.42 -5.51 0.70
CA VAL A 182 24.78 -5.14 0.27
C VAL A 182 25.74 -6.23 0.72
N GLU A 183 26.60 -6.64 -0.16
CA GLU A 183 27.63 -7.65 0.08
C GLU A 183 28.64 -7.16 1.15
N VAL A 184 29.05 -8.05 2.04
CA VAL A 184 30.18 -7.88 2.95
C VAL A 184 31.23 -8.90 2.52
N ILE A 185 32.37 -8.39 2.05
CA ILE A 185 33.46 -9.17 1.49
C ILE A 185 34.56 -9.25 2.54
N GLU A 186 35.25 -10.38 2.62
CA GLU A 186 36.47 -10.52 3.43
C GLU A 186 37.57 -9.60 2.86
N GLY A 187 38.08 -8.73 3.67
CA GLY A 187 39.12 -7.74 3.30
C GLY A 187 40.53 -8.25 3.56
#